data_f8372f99f6605899caf5ddd694c8cf7f
#
_entry.id   f8372f99f6605899caf5ddd694c8cf7f
#
_cell.length_a   1.000
_cell.length_b   1.000
_cell.length_c   1.000
_cell.angle_alpha   90.00
_cell.angle_beta   90.00
_cell.angle_gamma   90.00
#
_symmetry.space_group_name_H-M   'P 1'
#
loop_
_entity.id
_entity.type
_entity.pdbx_description
1 polymer ?
#
loop_
_entity_poly.entity_id
_entity_poly.type
_entity_poly.pdbx_seq_one_letter_code
_entity_poly.pdbx_strand_id
1 'polypeptide(L)'
;WSGHTLRLFLALAAQANLSGSIRIMTGLPVSAWTLDNKRSIQKSFIGDHKYQMNGKDRSIKIDAVGVMMEGAPALASYEVEDVPQAVIDIGGRTTDLFWSQGVRPIVQRCGAEEMGVEKIGDHVKQGVLDVYHRELHPQELRGLLRAHVTSEVAPRIFKDGKEIVLNGAISS
;
A
#
# COMPACT_ATOMS: atom_id res chain seq x y z
N TRP A 1 -9.35 -3.51 14.25
CA TRP A 1 -8.35 -2.47 13.97
C TRP A 1 -7.62 -2.16 15.25
N SER A 2 -6.32 -2.31 15.22
CA SER A 2 -5.49 -2.14 16.41
C SER A 2 -5.32 -0.64 16.72
N GLY A 3 -5.21 -0.29 18.00
CA GLY A 3 -4.89 1.08 18.43
C GLY A 3 -3.58 1.64 17.83
N HIS A 4 -2.80 0.81 17.13
CA HIS A 4 -1.59 1.22 16.41
C HIS A 4 -1.90 2.17 15.23
N THR A 5 -2.98 1.93 14.48
CA THR A 5 -3.36 2.78 13.33
C THR A 5 -3.71 4.20 13.79
N LEU A 6 -4.48 4.30 14.87
CA LEU A 6 -4.80 5.61 15.48
C LEU A 6 -3.52 6.32 15.98
N ARG A 7 -2.63 5.60 16.67
CA ARG A 7 -1.35 6.18 17.15
C ARG A 7 -0.49 6.70 16.02
N LEU A 8 -0.36 5.92 14.93
CA LEU A 8 0.37 6.36 13.75
C LEU A 8 -0.25 7.62 13.14
N PHE A 9 -1.58 7.65 13.01
CA PHE A 9 -2.28 8.83 12.52
C PHE A 9 -2.02 10.06 13.40
N LEU A 10 -2.12 9.93 14.74
CA LEU A 10 -1.85 11.03 15.67
C LEU A 10 -0.41 11.54 15.58
N ALA A 11 0.55 10.63 15.36
CA ALA A 11 1.95 11.00 15.13
C ALA A 11 2.12 11.79 13.83
N LEU A 12 1.50 11.37 12.73
CA LEU A 12 1.52 12.09 11.46
C LEU A 12 0.80 13.45 11.56
N ALA A 13 -0.34 13.49 12.24
CA ALA A 13 -1.07 14.72 12.50
C ALA A 13 -0.22 15.74 13.30
N ALA A 14 0.54 15.25 14.28
CA ALA A 14 1.45 16.11 15.04
C ALA A 14 2.62 16.63 14.19
N GLN A 15 3.20 15.81 13.31
CA GLN A 15 4.24 16.24 12.37
C GLN A 15 3.71 17.28 11.39
N ALA A 16 2.48 17.14 10.92
CA ALA A 16 1.81 18.10 10.05
C ALA A 16 1.26 19.33 10.79
N ASN A 17 1.48 19.44 12.12
CA ASN A 17 0.93 20.48 12.98
C ASN A 17 -0.60 20.64 12.88
N LEU A 18 -1.30 19.54 12.65
CA LEU A 18 -2.77 19.54 12.66
C LEU A 18 -3.28 19.75 14.08
N SER A 19 -4.30 20.57 14.24
CA SER A 19 -4.97 20.87 15.50
C SER A 19 -6.43 21.23 15.27
N GLY A 20 -7.22 21.28 16.34
CA GLY A 20 -8.66 21.61 16.26
C GLY A 20 -9.49 20.46 15.71
N SER A 21 -10.55 20.79 14.99
CA SER A 21 -11.55 19.86 14.48
C SER A 21 -11.22 19.45 13.04
N ILE A 22 -11.13 18.17 12.78
CA ILE A 22 -10.80 17.64 11.45
C ILE A 22 -11.75 16.52 11.02
N ARG A 23 -11.80 16.30 9.72
CA ARG A 23 -12.41 15.13 9.10
C ARG A 23 -11.31 14.32 8.41
N ILE A 24 -11.41 13.00 8.48
CA ILE A 24 -10.43 12.12 7.84
C ILE A 24 -11.12 11.19 6.85
N MET A 25 -10.37 10.80 5.84
CA MET A 25 -10.72 9.75 4.90
C MET A 25 -9.68 8.65 4.99
N THR A 26 -10.12 7.40 5.02
CA THR A 26 -9.23 6.22 5.04
C THR A 26 -9.73 5.15 4.09
N GLY A 27 -8.86 4.20 3.74
CA GLY A 27 -9.18 3.05 2.90
C GLY A 27 -9.37 1.77 3.70
N LEU A 28 -10.13 0.84 3.13
CA LEU A 28 -10.18 -0.56 3.49
C LEU A 28 -9.83 -1.40 2.27
N PRO A 29 -8.97 -2.42 2.42
CA PRO A 29 -8.78 -3.41 1.37
C PRO A 29 -10.11 -4.04 0.94
N VAL A 30 -10.19 -4.45 -0.32
CA VAL A 30 -11.40 -5.10 -0.85
C VAL A 30 -11.81 -6.30 0.02
N SER A 31 -10.83 -7.12 0.46
CA SER A 31 -11.05 -8.28 1.32
C SER A 31 -11.63 -7.95 2.70
N ALA A 32 -11.39 -6.73 3.20
CA ALA A 32 -11.88 -6.26 4.49
C ALA A 32 -13.13 -5.35 4.40
N TRP A 33 -13.71 -5.19 3.21
CA TRP A 33 -14.82 -4.28 2.96
C TRP A 33 -16.15 -4.82 3.51
N THR A 34 -16.36 -4.65 4.80
CA THR A 34 -17.60 -5.01 5.50
C THR A 34 -18.16 -3.83 6.28
N LEU A 35 -19.46 -3.87 6.57
CA LEU A 35 -20.11 -2.82 7.37
C LEU A 35 -19.52 -2.75 8.78
N ASP A 36 -19.20 -3.90 9.37
CA ASP A 36 -18.65 -3.97 10.71
C ASP A 36 -17.23 -3.41 10.77
N ASN A 37 -16.39 -3.70 9.80
CA ASN A 37 -15.06 -3.11 9.71
C ASN A 37 -15.12 -1.60 9.54
N LYS A 38 -16.02 -1.09 8.69
CA LYS A 38 -16.23 0.35 8.52
C LYS A 38 -16.65 1.01 9.84
N ARG A 39 -17.63 0.44 10.54
CA ARG A 39 -18.07 0.94 11.85
C ARG A 39 -16.98 0.87 12.91
N SER A 40 -16.20 -0.20 12.91
CA SER A 40 -15.08 -0.37 13.84
C SER A 40 -14.03 0.72 13.66
N ILE A 41 -13.66 1.03 12.41
CA ILE A 41 -12.73 2.12 12.10
C ILE A 41 -13.31 3.46 12.56
N GLN A 42 -14.53 3.77 12.16
CA GLN A 42 -15.19 5.03 12.54
C GLN A 42 -15.19 5.20 14.06
N LYS A 43 -15.61 4.16 14.79
CA LYS A 43 -15.63 4.17 16.26
C LYS A 43 -14.25 4.36 16.89
N SER A 44 -13.20 3.82 16.27
CA SER A 44 -11.84 3.92 16.82
C SER A 44 -11.20 5.29 16.63
N PHE A 45 -11.66 6.06 15.63
CA PHE A 45 -11.07 7.35 15.30
C PHE A 45 -11.91 8.55 15.76
N ILE A 46 -13.23 8.49 15.70
CA ILE A 46 -14.11 9.62 16.05
C ILE A 46 -13.97 9.95 17.54
N GLY A 47 -13.77 11.22 17.85
CA GLY A 47 -13.72 11.75 19.22
C GLY A 47 -12.58 12.73 19.45
N ASP A 48 -12.42 13.06 20.74
CA ASP A 48 -11.35 13.95 21.21
C ASP A 48 -10.13 13.11 21.61
N HIS A 49 -8.98 13.43 21.00
CA HIS A 49 -7.72 12.76 21.26
C HIS A 49 -6.74 13.73 21.90
N LYS A 50 -6.32 13.42 23.12
CA LYS A 50 -5.23 14.11 23.84
C LYS A 50 -4.05 13.17 23.89
N TYR A 51 -2.89 13.64 23.48
CA TYR A 51 -1.67 12.82 23.41
C TYR A 51 -0.42 13.70 23.57
N GLN A 52 0.68 13.06 23.92
CA GLN A 52 1.96 13.73 24.03
C GLN A 52 2.90 13.25 22.92
N MET A 53 3.60 14.18 22.27
CA MET A 53 4.60 13.88 21.26
C MET A 53 5.80 14.82 21.39
N ASN A 54 6.99 14.24 21.50
CA ASN A 54 8.27 14.97 21.71
C ASN A 54 8.18 15.96 22.89
N GLY A 55 7.59 15.48 24.01
CA GLY A 55 7.45 16.27 25.26
C GLY A 55 6.40 17.40 25.19
N LYS A 56 5.65 17.51 24.08
CA LYS A 56 4.60 18.54 23.92
C LYS A 56 3.21 17.90 23.97
N ASP A 57 2.32 18.49 24.75
CA ASP A 57 0.92 18.10 24.80
C ASP A 57 0.21 18.59 23.50
N ARG A 58 -0.59 17.72 22.95
CA ARG A 58 -1.33 17.92 21.71
C ARG A 58 -2.80 17.49 21.91
N SER A 59 -3.67 18.11 21.16
CA SER A 59 -5.06 17.69 21.08
C SER A 59 -5.59 17.86 19.66
N ILE A 60 -6.46 16.92 19.27
CA ILE A 60 -7.15 16.97 17.98
C ILE A 60 -8.54 16.35 18.16
N LYS A 61 -9.54 16.92 17.53
CA LYS A 61 -10.89 16.36 17.48
C LYS A 61 -11.16 15.80 16.11
N ILE A 62 -11.55 14.55 16.02
CA ILE A 62 -11.96 13.91 14.77
C ILE A 62 -13.50 13.88 14.74
N ASP A 63 -14.09 14.74 13.92
CA ASP A 63 -15.56 14.87 13.84
C ASP A 63 -16.19 13.82 12.94
N ALA A 64 -15.50 13.40 11.89
CA ALA A 64 -16.02 12.42 10.95
C ALA A 64 -14.91 11.59 10.33
N VAL A 65 -15.23 10.34 10.01
CA VAL A 65 -14.36 9.41 9.31
C VAL A 65 -15.11 8.84 8.10
N GLY A 66 -14.66 9.19 6.90
CA GLY A 66 -15.05 8.52 5.69
C GLY A 66 -14.20 7.27 5.49
N VAL A 67 -14.84 6.18 5.05
CA VAL A 67 -14.14 4.93 4.75
C VAL A 67 -14.46 4.56 3.31
N MET A 68 -13.44 4.47 2.47
CA MET A 68 -13.54 4.07 1.07
C MET A 68 -12.94 2.67 0.86
N MET A 69 -13.36 1.98 -0.19
CA MET A 69 -12.68 0.79 -0.66
C MET A 69 -11.37 1.20 -1.35
N GLU A 70 -10.28 0.48 -1.12
CA GLU A 70 -9.03 0.69 -1.86
C GLU A 70 -9.28 0.57 -3.36
N GLY A 71 -8.59 1.40 -4.16
CA GLY A 71 -8.89 1.58 -5.59
C GLY A 71 -9.91 2.68 -5.89
N ALA A 72 -10.93 2.91 -5.03
CA ALA A 72 -11.92 3.95 -5.28
C ALA A 72 -11.32 5.38 -5.39
N PRO A 73 -10.34 5.79 -4.56
CA PRO A 73 -9.72 7.11 -4.70
C PRO A 73 -9.01 7.34 -6.03
N ALA A 74 -8.51 6.28 -6.67
CA ALA A 74 -7.85 6.39 -7.97
C ALA A 74 -8.82 6.87 -9.06
N LEU A 75 -10.10 6.48 -9.00
CA LEU A 75 -11.12 6.97 -9.93
C LEU A 75 -11.46 8.44 -9.69
N ALA A 76 -11.33 8.95 -8.46
CA ALA A 76 -11.65 10.33 -8.15
C ALA A 76 -10.72 11.35 -8.84
N SER A 77 -9.57 10.91 -9.36
CA SER A 77 -8.63 11.73 -10.14
C SER A 77 -8.96 11.78 -11.63
N TYR A 78 -9.93 10.99 -12.09
CA TYR A 78 -10.42 10.99 -13.46
C TYR A 78 -11.84 11.53 -13.53
N GLU A 79 -12.26 12.01 -14.69
CA GLU A 79 -13.67 12.30 -14.93
C GLU A 79 -14.47 10.99 -14.81
N VAL A 80 -15.32 10.93 -13.79
CA VAL A 80 -16.11 9.74 -13.50
C VAL A 80 -17.36 9.75 -14.39
N GLU A 81 -17.33 9.01 -15.47
CA GLU A 81 -18.49 8.75 -16.30
C GLU A 81 -19.39 7.69 -15.66
N ASP A 82 -20.70 7.71 -16.00
CA ASP A 82 -21.64 6.69 -15.54
C ASP A 82 -21.54 5.39 -16.37
N VAL A 83 -20.31 4.93 -16.53
CA VAL A 83 -19.98 3.67 -17.21
C VAL A 83 -19.27 2.73 -16.24
N PRO A 84 -19.27 1.40 -16.48
CA PRO A 84 -18.48 0.48 -15.69
C PRO A 84 -16.99 0.80 -15.82
N GLN A 85 -16.33 0.94 -14.67
CA GLN A 85 -14.90 1.23 -14.60
C GLN A 85 -14.22 0.23 -13.66
N ALA A 86 -12.96 -0.05 -13.90
CA ALA A 86 -12.16 -0.92 -13.05
C ALA A 86 -10.81 -0.27 -12.73
N VAL A 87 -10.35 -0.51 -11.51
CA VAL A 87 -8.99 -0.20 -11.07
C VAL A 87 -8.32 -1.49 -10.62
N ILE A 88 -7.12 -1.72 -11.12
CA ILE A 88 -6.23 -2.77 -10.62
C ILE A 88 -5.17 -2.06 -9.78
N ASP A 89 -5.18 -2.30 -8.48
CA ASP A 89 -4.21 -1.76 -7.53
C ASP A 89 -3.21 -2.86 -7.15
N ILE A 90 -1.98 -2.75 -7.65
CA ILE A 90 -0.91 -3.70 -7.37
C ILE A 90 -0.07 -3.14 -6.23
N GLY A 91 -0.39 -3.60 -5.02
CA GLY A 91 0.32 -3.24 -3.80
C GLY A 91 1.58 -4.08 -3.56
N GLY A 92 2.20 -3.90 -2.40
CA GLY A 92 3.35 -4.69 -1.97
C GLY A 92 3.00 -6.16 -1.78
N ARG A 93 1.89 -6.45 -1.11
CA ARG A 93 1.47 -7.81 -0.70
C ARG A 93 0.27 -8.33 -1.45
N THR A 94 -0.65 -7.45 -1.86
CA THR A 94 -1.91 -7.79 -2.52
C THR A 94 -2.03 -7.08 -3.85
N THR A 95 -2.84 -7.67 -4.73
CA THR A 95 -3.41 -7.02 -5.89
C THR A 95 -4.91 -6.95 -5.70
N ASP A 96 -5.45 -5.73 -5.67
CA ASP A 96 -6.87 -5.47 -5.48
C ASP A 96 -7.52 -5.07 -6.81
N LEU A 97 -8.67 -5.67 -7.11
CA LEU A 97 -9.51 -5.31 -8.24
C LEU A 97 -10.74 -4.59 -7.71
N PHE A 98 -10.86 -3.33 -8.04
CA PHE A 98 -12.01 -2.51 -7.72
C PHE A 98 -12.85 -2.26 -8.98
N TRP A 99 -14.14 -2.58 -8.90
CA TRP A 99 -15.12 -2.29 -9.96
C TRP A 99 -16.18 -1.30 -9.48
N SER A 100 -16.56 -0.37 -10.35
CA SER A 100 -17.62 0.61 -10.07
C SER A 100 -18.49 0.91 -11.28
N GLN A 101 -19.71 1.40 -11.01
CA GLN A 101 -20.56 2.10 -11.96
C GLN A 101 -20.57 3.57 -11.51
N GLY A 102 -19.92 4.45 -12.25
CA GLY A 102 -19.61 5.78 -11.74
C GLY A 102 -18.90 5.70 -10.39
N VAL A 103 -19.39 6.39 -9.38
CA VAL A 103 -18.81 6.38 -8.01
C VAL A 103 -19.27 5.20 -7.15
N ARG A 104 -20.13 4.31 -7.64
CA ARG A 104 -20.74 3.23 -6.87
C ARG A 104 -19.96 1.93 -7.04
N PRO A 105 -19.38 1.33 -5.98
CA PRO A 105 -18.72 0.04 -6.07
C PRO A 105 -19.69 -1.07 -6.49
N ILE A 106 -19.27 -1.92 -7.43
CA ILE A 106 -19.95 -3.18 -7.76
C ILE A 106 -19.26 -4.28 -6.96
N VAL A 107 -19.61 -4.39 -5.68
CA VAL A 107 -18.92 -5.21 -4.68
C VAL A 107 -18.72 -6.65 -5.13
N GLN A 108 -19.70 -7.24 -5.84
CA GLN A 108 -19.65 -8.62 -6.34
C GLN A 108 -18.58 -8.84 -7.44
N ARG A 109 -18.05 -7.76 -8.02
CA ARG A 109 -17.00 -7.77 -9.04
C ARG A 109 -15.65 -7.32 -8.49
N CYS A 110 -15.63 -6.83 -7.23
CA CYS A 110 -14.39 -6.48 -6.56
C CYS A 110 -13.75 -7.76 -6.00
N GLY A 111 -12.43 -7.81 -6.00
CA GLY A 111 -11.69 -8.95 -5.50
C GLY A 111 -10.29 -8.55 -5.05
N ALA A 112 -9.63 -9.43 -4.32
CA ALA A 112 -8.24 -9.25 -3.89
C ALA A 112 -7.51 -10.60 -3.95
N GLU A 113 -6.27 -10.55 -4.42
CA GLU A 113 -5.36 -11.69 -4.44
C GLU A 113 -4.13 -11.39 -3.60
N GLU A 114 -3.63 -12.38 -2.86
CA GLU A 114 -2.38 -12.27 -2.11
C GLU A 114 -1.16 -12.38 -3.04
N MET A 115 -1.15 -11.55 -4.06
CA MET A 115 -0.08 -11.44 -5.05
C MET A 115 0.26 -9.97 -5.25
N GLY A 116 1.40 -9.55 -4.73
CA GLY A 116 1.91 -8.20 -4.87
C GLY A 116 3.37 -8.18 -5.27
N VAL A 117 3.94 -7.01 -5.37
CA VAL A 117 5.33 -6.79 -5.81
C VAL A 117 6.35 -7.52 -4.91
N GLU A 118 6.03 -7.75 -3.63
CA GLU A 118 6.90 -8.50 -2.70
C GLU A 118 7.11 -9.95 -3.17
N LYS A 119 6.09 -10.62 -3.71
CA LYS A 119 6.24 -11.98 -4.25
C LYS A 119 7.20 -12.03 -5.44
N ILE A 120 7.17 -11.02 -6.31
CA ILE A 120 8.13 -10.90 -7.40
C ILE A 120 9.54 -10.80 -6.81
N GLY A 121 9.72 -9.97 -5.79
CA GLY A 121 10.98 -9.83 -5.08
C GLY A 121 11.48 -11.13 -4.48
N ASP A 122 10.59 -11.91 -3.87
CA ASP A 122 10.94 -13.21 -3.25
C ASP A 122 11.31 -14.24 -4.30
N HIS A 123 10.64 -14.29 -5.46
CA HIS A 123 11.05 -15.15 -6.58
C HIS A 123 12.43 -14.78 -7.11
N VAL A 124 12.72 -13.48 -7.26
CA VAL A 124 14.05 -13.02 -7.70
C VAL A 124 15.13 -13.40 -6.70
N LYS A 125 14.88 -13.21 -5.39
CA LYS A 125 15.81 -13.62 -4.34
C LYS A 125 16.09 -15.12 -4.40
N GLN A 126 15.02 -15.93 -4.51
CA GLN A 126 15.15 -17.38 -4.58
C GLN A 126 15.92 -17.82 -5.83
N GLY A 127 15.61 -17.26 -7.00
CA GLY A 127 16.32 -17.56 -8.24
C GLY A 127 17.82 -17.22 -8.16
N VAL A 128 18.16 -16.09 -7.54
CA VAL A 128 19.59 -15.73 -7.34
C VAL A 128 20.25 -16.67 -6.32
N LEU A 129 19.56 -17.05 -5.26
CA LEU A 129 20.07 -18.01 -4.28
C LEU A 129 20.33 -19.39 -4.93
N ASP A 130 19.40 -19.89 -5.71
CA ASP A 130 19.49 -21.22 -6.35
C ASP A 130 20.63 -21.29 -7.37
N VAL A 131 20.77 -20.26 -8.21
CA VAL A 131 21.76 -20.26 -9.30
C VAL A 131 23.14 -19.82 -8.83
N TYR A 132 23.20 -18.82 -7.99
CA TYR A 132 24.47 -18.17 -7.62
C TYR A 132 24.89 -18.46 -6.17
N HIS A 133 24.08 -19.20 -5.39
CA HIS A 133 24.31 -19.50 -3.98
C HIS A 133 24.60 -18.24 -3.14
N ARG A 134 23.83 -17.18 -3.39
CA ARG A 134 23.99 -15.88 -2.75
C ARG A 134 22.65 -15.29 -2.35
N GLU A 135 22.55 -14.81 -1.12
CA GLU A 135 21.41 -14.02 -0.66
C GLU A 135 21.51 -12.57 -1.17
N LEU A 136 20.37 -12.02 -1.61
CA LEU A 136 20.26 -10.63 -2.01
C LEU A 136 19.86 -9.74 -0.83
N HIS A 137 20.63 -8.68 -0.62
CA HIS A 137 20.23 -7.64 0.30
C HIS A 137 19.03 -6.84 -0.26
N PRO A 138 18.09 -6.32 0.59
CA PRO A 138 16.90 -5.59 0.11
C PRO A 138 17.19 -4.41 -0.82
N GLN A 139 18.33 -3.73 -0.64
CA GLN A 139 18.72 -2.62 -1.53
C GLN A 139 19.17 -3.11 -2.91
N GLU A 140 19.86 -4.24 -2.97
CA GLU A 140 20.28 -4.86 -4.23
C GLU A 140 19.07 -5.34 -5.02
N LEU A 141 18.12 -6.01 -4.34
CA LEU A 141 16.86 -6.43 -4.96
C LEU A 141 16.12 -5.26 -5.62
N ARG A 142 16.01 -4.12 -4.90
CA ARG A 142 15.38 -2.91 -5.48
C ARG A 142 16.14 -2.40 -6.71
N GLY A 143 17.47 -2.43 -6.67
CA GLY A 143 18.31 -2.07 -7.81
C GLY A 143 18.08 -2.96 -9.02
N LEU A 144 18.01 -4.29 -8.80
CA LEU A 144 17.75 -5.28 -9.85
C LEU A 144 16.37 -5.09 -10.49
N LEU A 145 15.33 -4.95 -9.67
CA LEU A 145 13.96 -4.76 -10.16
C LEU A 145 13.84 -3.45 -10.97
N ARG A 146 14.47 -2.38 -10.50
CA ARG A 146 14.50 -1.10 -11.22
C ARG A 146 15.21 -1.23 -12.56
N ALA A 147 16.41 -1.82 -12.58
CA ALA A 147 17.19 -2.01 -13.80
C ALA A 147 16.42 -2.84 -14.85
N HIS A 148 15.70 -3.87 -14.40
CA HIS A 148 14.86 -4.69 -15.30
C HIS A 148 13.72 -3.89 -15.93
N VAL A 149 13.01 -3.07 -15.13
CA VAL A 149 11.86 -2.27 -15.61
C VAL A 149 12.31 -1.15 -16.56
N THR A 150 13.44 -0.48 -16.26
CA THR A 150 13.92 0.64 -17.07
C THR A 150 14.64 0.19 -18.35
N SER A 151 15.01 -1.10 -18.44
CA SER A 151 15.72 -1.70 -19.59
C SER A 151 17.04 -0.98 -20.00
N GLU A 152 17.53 -0.08 -19.15
CA GLU A 152 18.70 0.74 -19.46
C GLU A 152 20.04 0.00 -19.25
N VAL A 153 20.06 -0.93 -18.31
CA VAL A 153 21.28 -1.70 -17.97
C VAL A 153 20.87 -3.12 -17.56
N ALA A 154 21.61 -4.13 -18.06
CA ALA A 154 21.40 -5.51 -17.61
C ALA A 154 21.57 -5.61 -16.07
N PRO A 155 20.65 -6.27 -15.35
CA PRO A 155 20.74 -6.43 -13.91
C PRO A 155 22.06 -7.09 -13.50
N ARG A 156 22.71 -6.61 -12.45
CA ARG A 156 24.04 -7.07 -12.02
C ARG A 156 24.06 -7.32 -10.51
N ILE A 157 24.81 -8.31 -10.09
CA ILE A 157 25.14 -8.59 -8.69
C ILE A 157 26.64 -8.73 -8.51
N PHE A 158 27.12 -8.57 -7.28
CA PHE A 158 28.52 -8.82 -6.94
C PHE A 158 28.63 -10.08 -6.10
N LYS A 159 29.52 -10.99 -6.45
CA LYS A 159 29.87 -12.17 -5.68
C LYS A 159 31.40 -12.32 -5.65
N ASP A 160 31.96 -12.47 -4.46
CA ASP A 160 33.42 -12.64 -4.24
C ASP A 160 34.27 -11.56 -4.97
N GLY A 161 33.78 -10.30 -4.94
CA GLY A 161 34.43 -9.17 -5.60
C GLY A 161 34.31 -9.13 -7.13
N LYS A 162 33.55 -10.06 -7.74
CA LYS A 162 33.31 -10.10 -9.18
C LYS A 162 31.88 -9.67 -9.49
N GLU A 163 31.75 -8.88 -10.57
CA GLU A 163 30.46 -8.50 -11.12
C GLU A 163 29.88 -9.65 -11.97
N ILE A 164 28.64 -10.00 -11.74
CA ILE A 164 27.90 -11.02 -12.47
C ILE A 164 26.68 -10.35 -13.13
N VAL A 165 26.59 -10.45 -14.45
CA VAL A 165 25.44 -9.97 -15.21
C VAL A 165 24.37 -11.05 -15.21
N LEU A 166 23.14 -10.70 -14.76
CA LEU A 166 22.02 -11.64 -14.69
C LEU A 166 21.31 -11.71 -16.06
N ASN A 167 21.84 -12.52 -16.95
CA ASN A 167 21.22 -12.77 -18.25
C ASN A 167 20.14 -13.87 -18.09
N GLY A 168 18.88 -13.52 -18.26
CA GLY A 168 17.78 -14.48 -18.29
C GLY A 168 17.29 -15.05 -16.95
N ALA A 169 17.86 -14.65 -15.81
CA ALA A 169 17.42 -15.15 -14.49
C ALA A 169 16.08 -14.55 -14.00
N ILE A 170 15.49 -13.64 -14.76
CA ILE A 170 14.25 -12.92 -14.39
C ILE A 170 13.12 -13.22 -15.39
N SER A 171 13.33 -14.07 -16.36
CA SER A 171 12.42 -14.30 -17.50
C SER A 171 11.68 -15.65 -17.46
N SER A 172 11.48 -16.24 -16.28
CA SER A 172 10.65 -17.45 -16.15
C SER A 172 9.53 -17.29 -15.14
#